data_e320ddac60fda20d85b3edbb0e69ddb3
#
_entry.id   e320ddac60fda20d85b3edbb0e69ddb3
#
_cell.length_a   1.000
_cell.length_b   1.000
_cell.length_c   1.000
_cell.angle_alpha   90.00
_cell.angle_beta   90.00
_cell.angle_gamma   90.00
#
_symmetry.space_group_name_H-M   'P 1'
#
loop_
_entity.id
_entity.type
_entity.pdbx_description
1 polymer ?
#
loop_
_entity_poly.entity_id
_entity_poly.type
_entity_poly.pdbx_seq_one_letter_code
_entity_poly.pdbx_strand_id
1 'polypeptide(L)'
;VKIIPYERSFASHEKAQYWHTTKNGEIIPRNVFKSSHKKYWFNCNKCNHDFETALNRISVGTWCPYCSNQKLCKDDNCEMCFNNSFASHEKLQYWHPINNGEIIPRNVFKSSGKKYWFNCNECNHDFESALYNIIGGKWCPYCAKPSKKLCNDNCEMCFNNSFASHEKLQY
;
A
#
# COMPACT_ATOMS: atom_id res chain seq x y z
N VAL A 1 -22.51 22.51 32.83
CA VAL A 1 -22.15 21.93 31.50
C VAL A 1 -21.76 23.11 30.60
N LYS A 2 -20.51 23.13 30.12
CA LYS A 2 -20.02 24.23 29.26
C LYS A 2 -20.65 24.05 27.88
N ILE A 3 -21.57 24.95 27.52
CA ILE A 3 -22.25 24.91 26.21
C ILE A 3 -21.26 25.36 25.13
N ILE A 4 -21.02 24.48 24.14
CA ILE A 4 -20.16 24.81 22.98
C ILE A 4 -21.01 25.62 21.99
N PRO A 5 -20.57 26.83 21.55
CA PRO A 5 -21.23 27.55 20.45
C PRO A 5 -21.32 26.67 19.20
N TYR A 6 -22.42 26.75 18.46
CA TYR A 6 -22.67 25.86 17.31
C TYR A 6 -21.53 25.91 16.29
N GLU A 7 -21.07 27.11 15.92
CA GLU A 7 -20.01 27.37 14.96
C GLU A 7 -18.64 26.81 15.38
N ARG A 8 -18.45 26.53 16.68
CA ARG A 8 -17.23 25.89 17.24
C ARG A 8 -17.42 24.38 17.45
N SER A 9 -18.66 23.88 17.42
CA SER A 9 -18.93 22.46 17.53
C SER A 9 -18.66 21.76 16.19
N PHE A 10 -18.41 20.45 16.23
CA PHE A 10 -18.22 19.68 15.00
C PHE A 10 -19.53 19.55 14.19
N ALA A 11 -20.69 19.76 14.82
CA ALA A 11 -21.97 19.77 14.11
C ALA A 11 -22.07 20.85 13.01
N SER A 12 -21.25 21.93 13.11
CA SER A 12 -21.17 22.97 12.07
C SER A 12 -20.32 22.57 10.86
N HIS A 13 -19.61 21.47 10.93
CA HIS A 13 -18.73 21.00 9.86
C HIS A 13 -19.48 20.12 8.85
N GLU A 14 -19.25 20.28 7.55
CA GLU A 14 -19.91 19.52 6.49
C GLU A 14 -19.77 17.99 6.66
N LYS A 15 -18.68 17.50 7.27
CA LYS A 15 -18.43 16.09 7.53
C LYS A 15 -19.17 15.54 8.75
N ALA A 16 -19.88 16.36 9.52
CA ALA A 16 -20.66 15.92 10.68
C ALA A 16 -21.74 14.89 10.29
N GLN A 17 -22.28 14.98 9.07
CA GLN A 17 -23.27 14.03 8.54
C GLN A 17 -22.74 12.60 8.39
N TYR A 18 -21.42 12.41 8.36
CA TYR A 18 -20.76 11.09 8.24
C TYR A 18 -20.26 10.55 9.58
N TRP A 19 -20.69 11.16 10.68
CA TRP A 19 -20.41 10.70 12.03
C TRP A 19 -20.96 9.29 12.23
N HIS A 20 -20.13 8.36 12.71
CA HIS A 20 -20.56 6.99 12.90
C HIS A 20 -21.54 6.89 14.07
N THR A 21 -22.74 6.41 13.80
CA THR A 21 -23.88 6.48 14.74
C THR A 21 -23.71 5.62 15.99
N THR A 22 -22.96 4.53 15.92
CA THR A 22 -22.81 3.57 17.03
C THR A 22 -21.41 3.54 17.63
N LYS A 23 -20.35 3.65 16.81
CA LYS A 23 -18.94 3.50 17.29
C LYS A 23 -18.46 4.65 18.17
N ASN A 24 -19.16 5.78 18.20
CA ASN A 24 -18.86 6.92 19.05
C ASN A 24 -19.66 6.91 20.37
N GLY A 25 -20.38 5.84 20.65
CA GLY A 25 -21.25 5.75 21.83
C GLY A 25 -22.32 6.86 21.81
N GLU A 26 -22.53 7.49 22.95
CA GLU A 26 -23.52 8.57 23.13
C GLU A 26 -23.00 9.95 22.70
N ILE A 27 -21.72 10.02 22.25
CA ILE A 27 -21.13 11.30 21.86
C ILE A 27 -21.63 11.71 20.49
N ILE A 28 -22.19 12.92 20.42
CA ILE A 28 -22.71 13.50 19.17
C ILE A 28 -21.84 14.67 18.70
N PRO A 29 -21.84 15.01 17.41
CA PRO A 29 -21.05 16.13 16.87
C PRO A 29 -21.27 17.47 17.54
N ARG A 30 -22.49 17.68 18.08
CA ARG A 30 -22.86 18.92 18.77
C ARG A 30 -22.08 19.15 20.06
N ASN A 31 -21.62 18.08 20.70
CA ASN A 31 -21.01 18.11 22.02
C ASN A 31 -19.47 18.09 21.98
N VAL A 32 -18.87 18.22 20.81
CA VAL A 32 -17.41 18.19 20.61
C VAL A 32 -16.94 19.38 19.79
N PHE A 33 -15.76 19.91 20.13
CA PHE A 33 -15.12 20.99 19.36
C PHE A 33 -14.56 20.47 18.04
N LYS A 34 -14.78 21.19 16.93
CA LYS A 34 -14.21 20.84 15.63
C LYS A 34 -12.68 20.88 15.59
N SER A 35 -12.04 21.61 16.51
CA SER A 35 -10.58 21.65 16.69
C SER A 35 -10.03 20.56 17.62
N SER A 36 -10.87 19.63 18.09
CA SER A 36 -10.47 18.59 19.05
C SER A 36 -9.40 17.66 18.46
N HIS A 37 -8.38 17.34 19.25
CA HIS A 37 -7.38 16.31 18.94
C HIS A 37 -7.86 14.88 19.24
N LYS A 38 -9.03 14.74 19.90
CA LYS A 38 -9.64 13.42 20.14
C LYS A 38 -10.10 12.81 18.82
N LYS A 39 -9.92 11.49 18.70
CA LYS A 39 -10.35 10.72 17.54
C LYS A 39 -11.79 10.28 17.72
N TYR A 40 -12.49 10.24 16.59
CA TYR A 40 -13.85 9.75 16.49
C TYR A 40 -14.03 8.96 15.21
N TRP A 41 -15.04 8.12 15.20
CA TRP A 41 -15.37 7.25 14.07
C TRP A 41 -16.29 7.93 13.06
N PHE A 42 -16.01 7.66 11.80
CA PHE A 42 -16.75 8.14 10.65
C PHE A 42 -16.99 7.02 9.65
N ASN A 43 -18.09 7.09 8.91
CA ASN A 43 -18.29 6.27 7.72
C ASN A 43 -17.97 7.10 6.48
N CYS A 44 -17.14 6.59 5.60
CA CYS A 44 -16.73 7.31 4.39
C CYS A 44 -17.81 7.26 3.31
N ASN A 45 -18.26 8.42 2.88
CA ASN A 45 -19.28 8.55 1.81
C ASN A 45 -18.81 8.09 0.42
N LYS A 46 -17.51 7.89 0.22
CA LYS A 46 -16.94 7.47 -1.07
C LYS A 46 -16.69 5.98 -1.15
N CYS A 47 -16.25 5.37 -0.06
CA CYS A 47 -15.82 3.97 -0.04
C CYS A 47 -16.48 3.11 1.02
N ASN A 48 -17.42 3.65 1.78
CA ASN A 48 -18.14 3.00 2.87
C ASN A 48 -17.27 2.35 3.98
N HIS A 49 -15.96 2.69 4.03
CA HIS A 49 -15.14 2.22 5.13
C HIS A 49 -15.39 3.05 6.38
N ASP A 50 -15.46 2.37 7.51
CA ASP A 50 -15.39 3.02 8.80
C ASP A 50 -13.94 3.32 9.16
N PHE A 51 -13.69 4.55 9.63
CA PHE A 51 -12.35 4.96 10.02
C PHE A 51 -12.39 5.91 11.22
N GLU A 52 -11.31 5.93 11.96
CA GLU A 52 -11.13 6.79 13.11
C GLU A 52 -10.11 7.88 12.82
N THR A 53 -10.45 9.13 13.11
CA THR A 53 -9.53 10.27 12.94
C THR A 53 -9.84 11.39 13.92
N ALA A 54 -8.87 12.28 14.17
CA ALA A 54 -9.05 13.45 15.01
C ALA A 54 -9.78 14.57 14.26
N LEU A 55 -10.67 15.28 14.96
CA LEU A 55 -11.51 16.32 14.36
C LEU A 55 -10.69 17.48 13.77
N ASN A 56 -9.60 17.89 14.42
CA ASN A 56 -8.72 18.91 13.90
C ASN A 56 -8.12 18.54 12.54
N ARG A 57 -7.89 17.25 12.27
CA ARG A 57 -7.40 16.78 10.95
C ARG A 57 -8.46 16.91 9.86
N ILE A 58 -9.71 16.64 10.20
CA ILE A 58 -10.83 16.83 9.27
C ILE A 58 -10.98 18.31 8.94
N SER A 59 -10.85 19.19 9.96
CA SER A 59 -10.95 20.64 9.79
C SER A 59 -9.89 21.25 8.87
N VAL A 60 -8.73 20.57 8.69
CA VAL A 60 -7.69 20.95 7.72
C VAL A 60 -7.72 20.14 6.43
N GLY A 61 -8.83 19.45 6.14
CA GLY A 61 -9.07 18.77 4.87
C GLY A 61 -8.64 17.30 4.80
N THR A 62 -8.08 16.72 5.88
CA THR A 62 -7.78 15.27 5.91
C THR A 62 -9.08 14.48 6.06
N TRP A 63 -9.28 13.46 5.26
CA TRP A 63 -10.47 12.60 5.32
C TRP A 63 -10.10 11.11 5.43
N CYS A 64 -10.76 10.26 4.69
CA CYS A 64 -10.66 8.81 4.77
C CYS A 64 -9.28 8.28 4.36
N PRO A 65 -8.60 7.49 5.22
CA PRO A 65 -7.28 6.93 4.92
C PRO A 65 -7.32 5.84 3.84
N TYR A 66 -8.47 5.23 3.60
CA TYR A 66 -8.63 4.24 2.54
C TYR A 66 -8.71 4.90 1.16
N CYS A 67 -9.47 6.00 1.03
CA CYS A 67 -9.53 6.79 -0.20
C CYS A 67 -8.22 7.49 -0.55
N SER A 68 -7.40 7.82 0.45
CA SER A 68 -6.09 8.46 0.27
C SER A 68 -4.93 7.48 0.13
N ASN A 69 -5.21 6.18 -0.03
CA ASN A 69 -4.22 5.12 -0.16
C ASN A 69 -3.20 5.03 1.00
N GLN A 70 -3.66 5.34 2.22
CA GLN A 70 -2.85 5.21 3.44
C GLN A 70 -3.13 3.90 4.19
N LYS A 71 -4.29 3.28 3.94
CA LYS A 71 -4.70 2.02 4.55
C LYS A 71 -5.37 1.09 3.54
N LEU A 72 -5.14 -0.21 3.72
CA LEU A 72 -5.93 -1.30 3.13
C LEU A 72 -6.77 -1.94 4.23
N CYS A 73 -8.02 -2.25 3.95
CA CYS A 73 -8.86 -2.99 4.89
C CYS A 73 -8.52 -4.48 4.87
N LYS A 74 -9.01 -5.20 5.88
CA LYS A 74 -8.82 -6.65 6.00
C LYS A 74 -9.96 -7.47 5.38
N ASP A 75 -10.97 -6.79 4.83
CA ASP A 75 -12.07 -7.45 4.16
C ASP A 75 -11.62 -7.91 2.76
N ASP A 76 -11.57 -9.23 2.57
CA ASP A 76 -11.13 -9.84 1.31
C ASP A 76 -12.09 -9.55 0.15
N ASN A 77 -13.37 -9.24 0.45
CA ASN A 77 -14.38 -8.88 -0.53
C ASN A 77 -14.35 -7.40 -0.94
N CYS A 78 -13.50 -6.58 -0.30
CA CYS A 78 -13.39 -5.18 -0.63
C CYS A 78 -12.62 -4.96 -1.93
N GLU A 79 -13.35 -4.77 -3.03
CA GLU A 79 -12.80 -4.57 -4.37
C GLU A 79 -11.83 -3.37 -4.44
N MET A 80 -12.18 -2.25 -3.81
CA MET A 80 -11.32 -1.06 -3.82
C MET A 80 -9.95 -1.33 -3.17
N CYS A 81 -9.93 -1.97 -2.00
CA CYS A 81 -8.68 -2.30 -1.32
C CYS A 81 -7.91 -3.43 -2.03
N PHE A 82 -8.62 -4.40 -2.63
CA PHE A 82 -8.01 -5.41 -3.49
C PHE A 82 -7.30 -4.76 -4.68
N ASN A 83 -8.00 -3.89 -5.42
CA ASN A 83 -7.45 -3.20 -6.60
C ASN A 83 -6.26 -2.27 -6.27
N ASN A 84 -6.17 -1.76 -5.04
CA ASN A 84 -5.04 -0.96 -4.58
C ASN A 84 -3.90 -1.80 -3.98
N SER A 85 -4.12 -3.08 -3.72
CA SER A 85 -3.10 -3.99 -3.21
C SER A 85 -2.33 -4.66 -4.34
N PHE A 86 -1.15 -5.22 -4.03
CA PHE A 86 -0.36 -5.98 -4.99
C PHE A 86 -1.04 -7.30 -5.39
N ALA A 87 -2.01 -7.78 -4.60
CA ALA A 87 -2.79 -8.98 -4.94
C ALA A 87 -3.56 -8.86 -6.27
N SER A 88 -3.84 -7.65 -6.73
CA SER A 88 -4.52 -7.40 -8.03
C SER A 88 -3.56 -7.39 -9.23
N HIS A 89 -2.26 -7.49 -9.02
CA HIS A 89 -1.27 -7.37 -10.10
C HIS A 89 -0.95 -8.71 -10.75
N GLU A 90 -0.78 -8.75 -12.07
CA GLU A 90 -0.46 -9.96 -12.85
C GLU A 90 0.81 -10.69 -12.38
N LYS A 91 1.80 -9.96 -11.85
CA LYS A 91 3.05 -10.52 -11.32
C LYS A 91 2.89 -11.12 -9.92
N LEU A 92 1.68 -11.15 -9.34
CA LEU A 92 1.40 -11.79 -8.06
C LEU A 92 1.88 -13.26 -8.03
N GLN A 93 1.71 -13.99 -9.11
CA GLN A 93 2.10 -15.39 -9.22
C GLN A 93 3.61 -15.66 -9.02
N TYR A 94 4.43 -14.62 -9.13
CA TYR A 94 5.89 -14.67 -8.94
C TYR A 94 6.35 -14.12 -7.58
N TRP A 95 5.41 -13.80 -6.70
CA TRP A 95 5.71 -13.41 -5.33
C TRP A 95 6.42 -14.54 -4.61
N HIS A 96 7.62 -14.26 -4.06
CA HIS A 96 8.41 -15.32 -3.44
C HIS A 96 7.75 -15.80 -2.14
N PRO A 97 7.42 -17.11 -2.02
CA PRO A 97 6.58 -17.58 -0.92
C PRO A 97 7.28 -17.58 0.46
N ILE A 98 8.61 -17.62 0.48
CA ILE A 98 9.41 -17.73 1.71
C ILE A 98 10.10 -16.41 2.05
N ASN A 99 10.81 -15.81 1.09
CA ASN A 99 11.69 -14.66 1.34
C ASN A 99 10.92 -13.38 1.77
N ASN A 100 9.62 -13.31 1.53
CA ASN A 100 8.76 -12.25 2.02
C ASN A 100 8.18 -12.50 3.42
N GLY A 101 8.55 -13.59 4.07
CA GLY A 101 8.02 -13.97 5.38
C GLY A 101 6.50 -14.12 5.38
N GLU A 102 5.85 -13.60 6.41
CA GLU A 102 4.40 -13.64 6.56
C GLU A 102 3.66 -12.52 5.80
N ILE A 103 4.39 -11.71 5.02
CA ILE A 103 3.78 -10.58 4.30
C ILE A 103 3.01 -11.11 3.10
N ILE A 104 1.71 -10.89 3.11
CA ILE A 104 0.83 -11.27 2.00
C ILE A 104 0.59 -10.08 1.06
N PRO A 105 0.53 -10.30 -0.26
CA PRO A 105 0.35 -9.25 -1.26
C PRO A 105 -0.92 -8.41 -1.08
N ARG A 106 -1.98 -9.00 -0.48
CA ARG A 106 -3.25 -8.31 -0.18
C ARG A 106 -3.07 -7.15 0.81
N ASN A 107 -2.05 -7.22 1.66
CA ASN A 107 -1.78 -6.22 2.70
C ASN A 107 -0.74 -5.17 2.27
N VAL A 108 -0.31 -5.20 1.02
CA VAL A 108 0.74 -4.32 0.50
C VAL A 108 0.19 -3.49 -0.64
N PHE A 109 0.39 -2.18 -0.58
CA PHE A 109 0.03 -1.29 -1.71
C PHE A 109 0.90 -1.59 -2.93
N LYS A 110 0.27 -1.74 -4.09
CA LYS A 110 0.99 -1.97 -5.36
C LYS A 110 1.96 -0.84 -5.72
N SER A 111 1.71 0.40 -5.24
CA SER A 111 2.59 1.55 -5.42
C SER A 111 3.70 1.67 -4.35
N SER A 112 3.86 0.67 -3.48
CA SER A 112 4.84 0.71 -2.39
C SER A 112 6.26 0.87 -2.90
N GLY A 113 7.03 1.76 -2.24
CA GLY A 113 8.47 1.89 -2.44
C GLY A 113 9.30 0.82 -1.72
N LYS A 114 8.67 0.01 -0.84
CA LYS A 114 9.36 -1.10 -0.19
C LYS A 114 9.70 -2.19 -1.18
N LYS A 115 10.85 -2.85 -0.97
CA LYS A 115 11.29 -3.97 -1.77
C LYS A 115 10.69 -5.27 -1.26
N TYR A 116 10.40 -6.16 -2.20
CA TYR A 116 9.91 -7.51 -1.94
C TYR A 116 10.59 -8.48 -2.90
N TRP A 117 10.60 -9.74 -2.50
CA TRP A 117 11.22 -10.81 -3.24
C TRP A 117 10.28 -11.43 -4.27
N PHE A 118 10.85 -11.74 -5.42
CA PHE A 118 10.18 -12.39 -6.55
C PHE A 118 11.05 -13.51 -7.11
N ASN A 119 10.40 -14.57 -7.62
CA ASN A 119 11.07 -15.55 -8.44
C ASN A 119 10.84 -15.22 -9.92
N CYS A 120 11.89 -15.17 -10.71
CA CYS A 120 11.78 -14.85 -12.13
C CYS A 120 11.34 -16.05 -12.95
N ASN A 121 10.27 -15.93 -13.71
CA ASN A 121 9.76 -17.00 -14.58
C ASN A 121 10.65 -17.28 -15.81
N GLU A 122 11.55 -16.38 -16.16
CA GLU A 122 12.41 -16.51 -17.34
C GLU A 122 13.76 -17.15 -17.01
N CYS A 123 14.30 -16.84 -15.84
CA CYS A 123 15.66 -17.27 -15.48
C CYS A 123 15.76 -17.94 -14.11
N ASN A 124 14.64 -18.15 -13.42
CA ASN A 124 14.53 -18.77 -12.09
C ASN A 124 15.41 -18.13 -11.00
N HIS A 125 15.91 -16.91 -11.21
CA HIS A 125 16.61 -16.18 -10.15
C HIS A 125 15.62 -15.53 -9.20
N ASP A 126 15.91 -15.61 -7.91
CA ASP A 126 15.25 -14.81 -6.91
C ASP A 126 15.84 -13.40 -6.92
N PHE A 127 14.99 -12.40 -6.89
CA PHE A 127 15.41 -11.01 -6.88
C PHE A 127 14.48 -10.15 -6.04
N GLU A 128 15.05 -9.07 -5.52
CA GLU A 128 14.34 -8.09 -4.73
C GLU A 128 14.09 -6.81 -5.56
N SER A 129 12.85 -6.35 -5.55
CA SER A 129 12.46 -5.11 -6.24
C SER A 129 11.38 -4.35 -5.47
N ALA A 130 11.38 -3.03 -5.60
CA ALA A 130 10.29 -2.19 -5.13
C ALA A 130 9.05 -2.37 -6.03
N LEU A 131 7.86 -2.40 -5.42
CA LEU A 131 6.63 -2.68 -6.18
C LEU A 131 6.36 -1.65 -7.28
N TYR A 132 6.64 -0.38 -7.04
CA TYR A 132 6.46 0.64 -8.08
C TYR A 132 7.32 0.39 -9.34
N ASN A 133 8.47 -0.28 -9.19
CA ASN A 133 9.30 -0.70 -10.35
C ASN A 133 8.62 -1.82 -11.14
N ILE A 134 8.05 -2.80 -10.43
CA ILE A 134 7.31 -3.91 -11.05
C ILE A 134 6.09 -3.37 -11.81
N ILE A 135 5.31 -2.48 -11.19
CA ILE A 135 4.17 -1.80 -11.82
C ILE A 135 4.61 -0.98 -13.05
N GLY A 136 5.77 -0.34 -12.96
CA GLY A 136 6.36 0.43 -14.07
C GLY A 136 7.01 -0.45 -15.17
N GLY A 137 6.79 -1.77 -15.15
CA GLY A 137 7.27 -2.69 -16.18
C GLY A 137 8.73 -3.13 -16.03
N LYS A 138 9.42 -2.73 -14.95
CA LYS A 138 10.77 -3.24 -14.66
C LYS A 138 10.64 -4.60 -13.99
N TRP A 139 11.39 -5.59 -14.51
CA TRP A 139 11.35 -6.96 -14.00
C TRP A 139 12.73 -7.40 -13.49
N CYS A 140 13.08 -8.63 -13.71
CA CYS A 140 14.27 -9.27 -13.20
C CYS A 140 15.57 -8.57 -13.66
N PRO A 141 16.47 -8.21 -12.74
CA PRO A 141 17.74 -7.56 -13.10
C PRO A 141 18.77 -8.52 -13.75
N TYR A 142 18.58 -9.83 -13.60
CA TYR A 142 19.49 -10.83 -14.15
C TYR A 142 19.27 -11.08 -15.64
N CYS A 143 18.01 -11.15 -16.09
CA CYS A 143 17.66 -11.36 -17.49
C CYS A 143 17.30 -10.07 -18.25
N ALA A 144 17.40 -8.91 -17.61
CA ALA A 144 17.25 -7.60 -18.29
C ALA A 144 18.28 -7.44 -19.44
N LYS A 145 17.92 -6.72 -20.48
CA LYS A 145 18.81 -6.42 -21.60
C LYS A 145 19.14 -4.93 -21.65
N PRO A 146 20.38 -4.48 -21.35
CA PRO A 146 21.48 -5.32 -20.82
C PRO A 146 21.23 -5.81 -19.39
N SER A 147 21.85 -6.94 -19.02
CA SER A 147 21.78 -7.49 -17.65
C SER A 147 22.35 -6.48 -16.65
N LYS A 148 21.66 -6.31 -15.52
CA LYS A 148 22.05 -5.36 -14.46
C LYS A 148 22.68 -6.05 -13.25
N LYS A 149 22.55 -7.38 -13.16
CA LYS A 149 23.12 -8.23 -12.13
C LYS A 149 23.60 -9.55 -12.70
N LEU A 150 24.65 -10.09 -12.11
CA LEU A 150 25.12 -11.45 -12.32
C LEU A 150 25.03 -12.19 -10.98
N CYS A 151 24.65 -13.46 -10.99
CA CYS A 151 24.71 -14.30 -9.80
C CYS A 151 26.14 -14.83 -9.56
N ASN A 152 26.39 -15.32 -8.34
CA ASN A 152 27.67 -15.92 -7.97
C ASN A 152 27.68 -17.44 -8.22
N ASP A 153 26.58 -18.02 -8.67
CA ASP A 153 26.42 -19.43 -8.93
C ASP A 153 26.89 -19.80 -10.35
N ASN A 154 27.13 -21.07 -10.61
CA ASN A 154 27.48 -21.59 -11.95
C ASN A 154 26.26 -21.55 -12.89
N CYS A 155 25.73 -20.36 -13.12
CA CYS A 155 24.59 -20.11 -13.95
C CYS A 155 25.03 -19.75 -15.37
N GLU A 156 24.69 -20.61 -16.34
CA GLU A 156 25.04 -20.42 -17.75
C GLU A 156 24.55 -19.08 -18.31
N MET A 157 23.35 -18.65 -17.96
CA MET A 157 22.81 -17.37 -18.44
C MET A 157 23.63 -16.19 -17.89
N CYS A 158 23.98 -16.19 -16.60
CA CYS A 158 24.79 -15.12 -16.03
C CYS A 158 26.23 -15.15 -16.55
N PHE A 159 26.79 -16.34 -16.78
CA PHE A 159 28.07 -16.48 -17.44
C PHE A 159 28.04 -15.88 -18.84
N ASN A 160 27.03 -16.23 -19.67
CA ASN A 160 26.86 -15.70 -21.02
C ASN A 160 26.67 -14.17 -21.08
N ASN A 161 26.11 -13.58 -20.02
CA ASN A 161 25.94 -12.15 -19.86
C ASN A 161 27.16 -11.46 -19.22
N SER A 162 28.15 -12.20 -18.78
CA SER A 162 29.39 -11.67 -18.18
C SER A 162 30.44 -11.35 -19.23
N PHE A 163 31.41 -10.50 -18.87
CA PHE A 163 32.56 -10.24 -19.74
C PHE A 163 33.38 -11.50 -20.00
N ALA A 164 33.41 -12.44 -19.04
CA ALA A 164 34.14 -13.70 -19.17
C ALA A 164 33.68 -14.57 -20.38
N SER A 165 32.44 -14.45 -20.80
CA SER A 165 31.92 -15.14 -21.99
C SER A 165 32.46 -14.58 -23.31
N HIS A 166 32.92 -13.32 -23.30
CA HIS A 166 33.50 -12.66 -24.47
C HIS A 166 35.03 -12.87 -24.58
N GLU A 167 35.66 -13.32 -23.50
CA GLU A 167 37.06 -13.75 -23.55
C GLU A 167 37.16 -15.15 -24.19
N LYS A 168 37.10 -15.20 -25.50
CA LYS A 168 37.88 -16.21 -26.21
C LYS A 168 39.33 -15.84 -26.01
N LEU A 169 39.84 -16.07 -24.82
CA LEU A 169 41.29 -16.14 -24.60
C LEU A 169 41.80 -17.40 -25.31
N GLN A 170 42.08 -17.25 -26.58
CA GLN A 170 43.02 -18.12 -27.28
C GLN A 170 44.42 -17.76 -26.78
N TYR A 171 44.91 -18.51 -25.85
CA TYR A 171 46.34 -18.64 -25.62
C TYR A 171 46.78 -19.96 -26.20
#